data_af25a3ef449bddeffabb7f8e171f39c4
#
_entry.id   af25a3ef449bddeffabb7f8e171f39c4
#
_cell.length_a   1.000
_cell.length_b   1.000
_cell.length_c   1.000
_cell.angle_alpha   90.00
_cell.angle_beta   90.00
_cell.angle_gamma   90.00
#
_symmetry.space_group_name_H-M   'P 1'
#
loop_
_entity.id
_entity.type
_entity.pdbx_description
1 polymer ?
#
loop_
_entity_poly.entity_id
_entity_poly.type
_entity_poly.pdbx_seq_one_letter_code
_entity_poly.pdbx_strand_id
1 'polypeptide(L)'
;MNIVPEMMTKLAKCGSLIEIEEVILRSMLELGQRVMQTYLEALDDQLSSEVPVTHQMINRQSRTVNFCFGPVTFKRRYYRVEKAPNEFFLDQQLALTPRSRQSPYLVKMMAKLGQATTMRNTAMALNMLLDSGVSYSAVMEAVHALGAEVIKQTHAAEKTAPAVGRRVPECLTIEGDAFIVKQKHEKKTHFIEVHHYRVYEREKGADGKFKVVRCHDFLSLGNIKKIRRTSSQLSGSELRITGPDCLLGQ
;
A
#
# COMPACT_ATOMS: atom_id res chain seq x y z
N MET A 1 28.93 16.62 -9.63
CA MET A 1 27.83 16.91 -10.58
C MET A 1 27.10 18.15 -10.08
N ASN A 2 27.13 19.23 -10.82
CA ASN A 2 26.71 20.55 -10.32
C ASN A 2 25.31 20.87 -10.88
N ILE A 3 24.25 20.39 -10.22
CA ILE A 3 22.84 20.52 -10.64
C ILE A 3 22.37 21.97 -10.57
N VAL A 4 22.90 22.76 -9.63
CA VAL A 4 22.47 24.15 -9.44
C VAL A 4 22.73 25.02 -10.68
N PRO A 5 23.90 25.00 -11.34
CA PRO A 5 24.10 25.75 -12.58
C PRO A 5 23.22 25.32 -13.74
N GLU A 6 22.94 24.00 -13.89
CA GLU A 6 22.02 23.51 -14.92
C GLU A 6 20.60 24.04 -14.69
N MET A 7 20.14 24.01 -13.41
CA MET A 7 18.85 24.54 -13.02
C MET A 7 18.78 26.06 -13.23
N MET A 8 19.81 26.82 -12.83
CA MET A 8 19.86 28.27 -13.04
C MET A 8 19.80 28.65 -14.53
N THR A 9 20.41 27.85 -15.40
CA THR A 9 20.32 28.06 -16.86
C THR A 9 18.91 27.83 -17.40
N LYS A 10 18.17 26.85 -16.85
CA LYS A 10 16.75 26.62 -17.19
C LYS A 10 15.88 27.78 -16.68
N LEU A 11 16.09 28.22 -15.44
CA LEU A 11 15.32 29.29 -14.80
C LEU A 11 15.49 30.65 -15.51
N ALA A 12 16.66 30.96 -16.02
CA ALA A 12 16.91 32.20 -16.77
C ALA A 12 16.08 32.34 -18.06
N LYS A 13 15.47 31.24 -18.53
CA LYS A 13 14.61 31.22 -19.73
C LYS A 13 13.12 31.31 -19.41
N CYS A 14 12.73 31.27 -18.14
CA CYS A 14 11.34 31.32 -17.72
C CYS A 14 10.80 32.76 -17.78
N GLY A 15 9.61 32.92 -18.32
CA GLY A 15 8.93 34.20 -18.45
C GLY A 15 7.90 34.48 -17.36
N SER A 16 7.57 33.47 -16.55
CA SER A 16 6.54 33.56 -15.51
C SER A 16 6.90 32.79 -14.25
N LEU A 17 6.29 33.16 -13.11
CA LEU A 17 6.48 32.45 -11.84
C LEU A 17 6.00 30.99 -11.93
N ILE A 18 4.95 30.72 -12.69
CA ILE A 18 4.43 29.38 -12.91
C ILE A 18 5.50 28.50 -13.56
N GLU A 19 6.15 28.99 -14.64
CA GLU A 19 7.23 28.26 -15.31
C GLU A 19 8.43 28.04 -14.40
N ILE A 20 8.77 29.00 -13.55
CA ILE A 20 9.84 28.89 -12.55
C ILE A 20 9.54 27.74 -11.57
N GLU A 21 8.33 27.70 -11.02
CA GLU A 21 7.91 26.64 -10.09
C GLU A 21 7.91 25.26 -10.75
N GLU A 22 7.38 25.14 -11.99
CA GLU A 22 7.43 23.89 -12.75
C GLU A 22 8.86 23.41 -13.01
N VAL A 23 9.77 24.31 -13.44
CA VAL A 23 11.18 23.98 -13.69
C VAL A 23 11.87 23.51 -12.43
N ILE A 24 11.62 24.16 -11.29
CA ILE A 24 12.17 23.73 -10.00
C ILE A 24 11.66 22.35 -9.63
N LEU A 25 10.34 22.13 -9.65
CA LEU A 25 9.74 20.85 -9.30
C LEU A 25 10.30 19.71 -10.17
N ARG A 26 10.31 19.88 -11.50
CA ARG A 26 10.86 18.88 -12.44
C ARG A 26 12.35 18.61 -12.19
N SER A 27 13.13 19.65 -11.94
CA SER A 27 14.57 19.50 -11.65
C SER A 27 14.82 18.73 -10.34
N MET A 28 13.97 18.91 -9.33
CA MET A 28 14.03 18.14 -8.08
C MET A 28 13.65 16.67 -8.29
N LEU A 29 12.66 16.38 -9.13
CA LEU A 29 12.31 15.00 -9.49
C LEU A 29 13.44 14.33 -10.29
N GLU A 30 14.03 15.01 -11.28
CA GLU A 30 15.19 14.53 -12.04
C GLU A 30 16.40 14.27 -11.12
N LEU A 31 16.63 15.15 -10.14
CA LEU A 31 17.68 14.93 -9.12
C LEU A 31 17.41 13.65 -8.33
N GLY A 32 16.18 13.44 -7.86
CA GLY A 32 15.78 12.23 -7.15
C GLY A 32 16.04 10.96 -7.95
N GLN A 33 15.73 10.96 -9.26
CA GLN A 33 16.04 9.83 -10.16
C GLN A 33 17.52 9.54 -10.24
N ARG A 34 18.36 10.57 -10.45
CA ARG A 34 19.82 10.43 -10.56
C ARG A 34 20.45 9.94 -9.26
N VAL A 35 20.03 10.50 -8.12
CA VAL A 35 20.51 10.08 -6.80
C VAL A 35 20.16 8.62 -6.55
N MET A 36 18.91 8.22 -6.82
CA MET A 36 18.46 6.84 -6.63
C MET A 36 19.23 5.87 -7.54
N GLN A 37 19.42 6.20 -8.82
CA GLN A 37 20.21 5.39 -9.73
C GLN A 37 21.63 5.17 -9.21
N THR A 38 22.33 6.26 -8.87
CA THR A 38 23.71 6.22 -8.35
C THR A 38 23.78 5.40 -7.07
N TYR A 39 22.81 5.58 -6.16
CA TYR A 39 22.74 4.83 -4.90
C TYR A 39 22.55 3.33 -5.13
N LEU A 40 21.60 2.94 -6.00
CA LEU A 40 21.33 1.53 -6.27
C LEU A 40 22.50 0.82 -6.94
N GLU A 41 23.20 1.50 -7.87
CA GLU A 41 24.38 0.94 -8.52
C GLU A 41 25.57 0.85 -7.56
N ALA A 42 25.78 1.84 -6.69
CA ALA A 42 26.79 1.79 -5.64
C ALA A 42 26.49 0.71 -4.59
N LEU A 43 25.23 0.54 -4.21
CA LEU A 43 24.80 -0.53 -3.31
C LEU A 43 25.04 -1.91 -3.92
N ASP A 44 24.75 -2.11 -5.22
CA ASP A 44 25.05 -3.36 -5.94
C ASP A 44 26.56 -3.65 -5.94
N ASP A 45 27.39 -2.60 -6.09
CA ASP A 45 28.85 -2.75 -6.00
C ASP A 45 29.31 -3.14 -4.59
N GLN A 46 28.76 -2.52 -3.55
CA GLN A 46 29.04 -2.85 -2.14
C GLN A 46 28.62 -4.28 -1.81
N LEU A 47 27.40 -4.65 -2.13
CA LEU A 47 26.84 -5.97 -1.86
C LEU A 47 27.59 -7.10 -2.60
N SER A 48 28.34 -6.79 -3.65
CA SER A 48 29.11 -7.81 -4.38
C SER A 48 30.17 -8.52 -3.52
N SER A 49 30.64 -7.89 -2.45
CA SER A 49 31.57 -8.48 -1.48
C SER A 49 30.88 -9.41 -0.45
N GLU A 50 29.58 -9.30 -0.30
CA GLU A 50 28.76 -10.06 0.67
C GLU A 50 28.10 -11.28 0.02
N VAL A 51 28.23 -11.42 -1.31
CA VAL A 51 27.62 -12.53 -2.06
C VAL A 51 28.28 -13.86 -1.68
N PRO A 52 27.50 -14.91 -1.34
CA PRO A 52 28.03 -16.21 -0.98
C PRO A 52 28.89 -16.82 -2.10
N VAL A 53 29.87 -17.64 -1.72
CA VAL A 53 30.78 -18.33 -2.67
C VAL A 53 30.04 -19.24 -3.66
N THR A 54 28.85 -19.71 -3.30
CA THR A 54 27.95 -20.51 -4.16
C THR A 54 27.35 -19.75 -5.35
N HIS A 55 27.56 -18.44 -5.41
CA HIS A 55 27.03 -17.56 -6.44
C HIS A 55 28.12 -17.17 -7.43
N GLN A 56 27.89 -17.42 -8.70
CA GLN A 56 28.76 -17.01 -9.79
C GLN A 56 28.13 -15.86 -10.58
N MET A 57 28.79 -14.70 -10.64
CA MET A 57 28.34 -13.59 -11.47
C MET A 57 28.31 -13.99 -12.95
N ILE A 58 27.17 -13.78 -13.62
CA ILE A 58 26.99 -14.03 -15.05
C ILE A 58 27.23 -12.73 -15.83
N ASN A 59 26.43 -11.71 -15.53
CA ASN A 59 26.47 -10.41 -16.21
C ASN A 59 25.80 -9.33 -15.37
N ARG A 60 25.78 -8.07 -15.89
CA ARG A 60 24.96 -6.99 -15.37
C ARG A 60 23.73 -6.77 -16.25
N GLN A 61 22.57 -6.66 -15.66
CA GLN A 61 21.31 -6.43 -16.36
C GLN A 61 20.63 -5.15 -15.86
N SER A 62 20.04 -4.40 -16.79
CA SER A 62 19.27 -3.21 -16.48
C SER A 62 17.90 -3.58 -15.93
N ARG A 63 17.43 -2.82 -14.96
CA ARG A 63 16.04 -2.83 -14.46
C ARG A 63 15.53 -1.40 -14.39
N THR A 64 14.30 -1.19 -14.86
CA THR A 64 13.58 0.07 -14.68
C THR A 64 12.50 -0.12 -13.63
N VAL A 65 12.48 0.74 -12.63
CA VAL A 65 11.47 0.79 -11.57
C VAL A 65 10.94 2.22 -11.46
N ASN A 66 9.64 2.37 -11.41
CA ASN A 66 9.00 3.67 -11.19
C ASN A 66 9.01 3.98 -9.68
N PHE A 67 9.58 5.10 -9.34
CA PHE A 67 9.59 5.69 -8.00
C PHE A 67 8.64 6.90 -7.94
N CYS A 68 8.49 7.51 -6.77
CA CYS A 68 7.69 8.73 -6.62
C CYS A 68 8.20 9.90 -7.46
N PHE A 69 9.48 9.92 -7.79
CA PHE A 69 10.12 10.95 -8.60
C PHE A 69 10.35 10.54 -10.06
N GLY A 70 9.67 9.47 -10.51
CA GLY A 70 9.71 9.00 -11.89
C GLY A 70 10.46 7.68 -12.09
N PRO A 71 10.65 7.27 -13.35
CA PRO A 71 11.31 6.01 -13.69
C PRO A 71 12.83 6.10 -13.47
N VAL A 72 13.38 5.12 -12.77
CA VAL A 72 14.82 4.96 -12.55
C VAL A 72 15.29 3.67 -13.19
N THR A 73 16.25 3.78 -14.10
CA THR A 73 16.91 2.63 -14.73
C THR A 73 18.30 2.46 -14.14
N PHE A 74 18.56 1.32 -13.54
CA PHE A 74 19.84 0.99 -12.92
C PHE A 74 20.32 -0.38 -13.34
N LYS A 75 21.66 -0.58 -13.33
CA LYS A 75 22.31 -1.84 -13.63
C LYS A 75 22.60 -2.60 -12.35
N ARG A 76 22.36 -3.91 -12.36
CA ARG A 76 22.59 -4.80 -11.22
C ARG A 76 23.17 -6.13 -11.68
N ARG A 77 23.91 -6.80 -10.81
CA ARG A 77 24.56 -8.08 -11.08
C ARG A 77 23.53 -9.21 -11.05
N TYR A 78 23.65 -10.11 -12.04
CA TYR A 78 22.87 -11.33 -12.15
C TYR A 78 23.77 -12.51 -11.82
N TYR A 79 23.33 -13.34 -10.87
CA TYR A 79 24.11 -14.45 -10.36
C TYR A 79 23.47 -15.78 -10.72
N ARG A 80 24.34 -16.74 -11.09
CA ARG A 80 24.01 -18.17 -11.12
C ARG A 80 24.19 -18.70 -9.72
N VAL A 81 23.18 -19.42 -9.22
CA VAL A 81 23.21 -20.09 -7.92
C VAL A 81 23.29 -21.60 -8.14
N GLU A 82 24.18 -22.26 -7.44
CA GLU A 82 24.31 -23.71 -7.55
C GLU A 82 23.06 -24.40 -6.95
N LYS A 83 22.38 -25.23 -7.75
CA LYS A 83 21.17 -25.99 -7.36
C LYS A 83 19.94 -25.13 -7.01
N ALA A 84 19.92 -23.85 -7.40
CA ALA A 84 18.79 -22.94 -7.20
C ALA A 84 18.55 -22.06 -8.45
N PRO A 85 17.41 -21.39 -8.58
CA PRO A 85 17.18 -20.40 -9.62
C PRO A 85 18.19 -19.27 -9.56
N ASN A 86 18.59 -18.77 -10.73
CA ASN A 86 19.44 -17.58 -10.81
C ASN A 86 18.73 -16.35 -10.23
N GLU A 87 19.50 -15.45 -9.64
CA GLU A 87 18.92 -14.34 -8.88
C GLU A 87 19.69 -13.02 -9.02
N PHE A 88 19.04 -11.96 -8.56
CA PHE A 88 19.62 -10.64 -8.38
C PHE A 88 19.74 -10.37 -6.88
N PHE A 89 20.94 -10.38 -6.35
CA PHE A 89 21.18 -10.22 -4.93
C PHE A 89 20.70 -8.84 -4.40
N LEU A 90 20.90 -7.78 -5.20
CA LEU A 90 20.36 -6.45 -4.89
C LEU A 90 18.84 -6.45 -4.74
N ASP A 91 18.11 -7.16 -5.62
CA ASP A 91 16.65 -7.19 -5.54
C ASP A 91 16.14 -7.86 -4.28
N GLN A 92 16.83 -8.91 -3.82
CA GLN A 92 16.48 -9.61 -2.57
C GLN A 92 16.72 -8.71 -1.36
N GLN A 93 17.87 -8.05 -1.28
CA GLN A 93 18.22 -7.13 -0.19
C GLN A 93 17.22 -5.98 -0.06
N LEU A 94 16.71 -5.49 -1.19
CA LEU A 94 15.74 -4.40 -1.24
C LEU A 94 14.27 -4.87 -1.21
N ALA A 95 14.03 -6.18 -1.09
CA ALA A 95 12.69 -6.79 -1.17
C ALA A 95 11.92 -6.34 -2.43
N LEU A 96 12.62 -6.14 -3.55
CA LEU A 96 12.00 -5.75 -4.81
C LEU A 96 11.32 -6.96 -5.44
N THR A 97 10.00 -6.95 -5.47
CA THR A 97 9.21 -8.03 -6.08
C THR A 97 9.65 -8.30 -7.52
N PRO A 98 9.93 -9.55 -7.90
CA PRO A 98 10.26 -9.91 -9.27
C PRO A 98 9.20 -9.38 -10.25
N ARG A 99 9.67 -8.81 -11.38
CA ARG A 99 8.80 -8.22 -12.43
C ARG A 99 7.94 -7.03 -12.01
N SER A 100 7.95 -6.59 -10.75
CA SER A 100 7.27 -5.35 -10.35
C SER A 100 7.97 -4.16 -11.01
N ARG A 101 7.15 -3.28 -11.59
CA ARG A 101 7.60 -2.01 -12.17
C ARG A 101 7.45 -0.82 -11.22
N GLN A 102 6.87 -1.04 -10.05
CA GLN A 102 6.58 0.01 -9.07
C GLN A 102 7.43 -0.21 -7.82
N SER A 103 7.95 0.88 -7.25
CA SER A 103 8.65 0.81 -5.97
C SER A 103 7.66 0.52 -4.82
N PRO A 104 8.11 -0.12 -3.73
CA PRO A 104 7.23 -0.40 -2.58
C PRO A 104 6.57 0.86 -2.01
N TYR A 105 7.28 1.97 -1.98
CA TYR A 105 6.73 3.24 -1.48
C TYR A 105 5.67 3.81 -2.42
N LEU A 106 5.88 3.75 -3.74
CA LEU A 106 4.88 4.17 -4.73
C LEU A 106 3.61 3.30 -4.65
N VAL A 107 3.77 1.97 -4.46
CA VAL A 107 2.63 1.06 -4.22
C VAL A 107 1.86 1.47 -2.97
N LYS A 108 2.56 1.78 -1.87
CA LYS A 108 1.93 2.29 -0.63
C LYS A 108 1.16 3.58 -0.87
N MET A 109 1.71 4.53 -1.63
CA MET A 109 1.03 5.79 -1.98
C MET A 109 -0.21 5.55 -2.83
N MET A 110 -0.09 4.70 -3.88
CA MET A 110 -1.22 4.31 -4.72
C MET A 110 -2.36 3.71 -3.88
N ALA A 111 -2.05 2.78 -3.00
CA ALA A 111 -3.04 2.13 -2.16
C ALA A 111 -3.69 3.12 -1.19
N LYS A 112 -2.91 3.98 -0.54
CA LYS A 112 -3.43 4.98 0.42
C LYS A 112 -4.33 6.02 -0.26
N LEU A 113 -3.93 6.56 -1.40
CA LEU A 113 -4.74 7.53 -2.15
C LEU A 113 -5.95 6.85 -2.81
N GLY A 114 -5.80 5.61 -3.29
CA GLY A 114 -6.89 4.86 -3.91
C GLY A 114 -8.03 4.48 -2.95
N GLN A 115 -7.80 4.54 -1.64
CA GLN A 115 -8.86 4.43 -0.63
C GLN A 115 -9.69 5.71 -0.50
N ALA A 116 -9.08 6.87 -0.75
CA ALA A 116 -9.73 8.18 -0.56
C ALA A 116 -10.45 8.67 -1.84
N THR A 117 -10.10 8.15 -3.01
CA THR A 117 -10.68 8.60 -4.29
C THR A 117 -10.71 7.45 -5.32
N THR A 118 -11.20 7.74 -6.53
CA THR A 118 -11.26 6.72 -7.59
C THR A 118 -9.85 6.37 -8.11
N MET A 119 -9.65 5.15 -8.61
CA MET A 119 -8.37 4.70 -9.15
C MET A 119 -7.85 5.60 -10.29
N ARG A 120 -8.77 6.18 -11.09
CA ARG A 120 -8.41 7.13 -12.17
C ARG A 120 -7.94 8.46 -11.61
N ASN A 121 -8.64 9.02 -10.64
CA ASN A 121 -8.24 10.27 -10.00
C ASN A 121 -6.92 10.10 -9.25
N THR A 122 -6.72 8.96 -8.59
CA THR A 122 -5.44 8.61 -7.95
C THR A 122 -4.29 8.60 -8.95
N ALA A 123 -4.45 7.90 -10.08
CA ALA A 123 -3.42 7.86 -11.12
C ALA A 123 -3.15 9.27 -11.70
N MET A 124 -4.20 10.04 -11.97
CA MET A 124 -4.08 11.41 -12.46
C MET A 124 -3.30 12.30 -11.48
N ALA A 125 -3.67 12.29 -10.19
CA ALA A 125 -3.01 13.09 -9.17
C ALA A 125 -1.52 12.73 -9.00
N LEU A 126 -1.20 11.42 -8.96
CA LEU A 126 0.18 10.96 -8.86
C LEU A 126 1.01 11.37 -10.07
N ASN A 127 0.46 11.26 -11.27
CA ASN A 127 1.18 11.65 -12.49
C ASN A 127 1.35 13.18 -12.61
N MET A 128 0.37 13.95 -12.15
CA MET A 128 0.45 15.40 -12.17
C MET A 128 1.51 15.93 -11.19
N LEU A 129 1.59 15.35 -10.00
CA LEU A 129 2.48 15.83 -8.94
C LEU A 129 3.89 15.23 -8.98
N LEU A 130 4.00 13.97 -9.41
CA LEU A 130 5.22 13.16 -9.20
C LEU A 130 5.81 12.60 -10.49
N ASP A 131 5.21 12.85 -11.65
CA ASP A 131 5.65 12.28 -12.95
C ASP A 131 5.86 10.75 -12.91
N SER A 132 5.03 10.06 -12.13
CA SER A 132 5.26 8.66 -11.75
C SER A 132 4.92 7.63 -12.83
N GLY A 133 4.27 8.03 -13.93
CA GLY A 133 3.88 7.14 -15.03
C GLY A 133 2.92 6.02 -14.62
N VAL A 134 2.08 6.24 -13.61
CA VAL A 134 1.18 5.24 -13.04
C VAL A 134 -0.12 5.15 -13.82
N SER A 135 -0.55 3.94 -14.19
CA SER A 135 -1.86 3.69 -14.77
C SER A 135 -2.93 3.43 -13.69
N TYR A 136 -4.21 3.64 -14.03
CA TYR A 136 -5.31 3.30 -13.12
C TYR A 136 -5.34 1.80 -12.76
N SER A 137 -4.91 0.93 -13.69
CA SER A 137 -4.81 -0.51 -13.45
C SER A 137 -3.75 -0.83 -12.39
N ALA A 138 -2.60 -0.14 -12.42
CA ALA A 138 -1.56 -0.31 -11.42
C ALA A 138 -2.05 0.15 -10.02
N VAL A 139 -2.84 1.23 -9.95
CA VAL A 139 -3.49 1.65 -8.69
C VAL A 139 -4.45 0.59 -8.19
N MET A 140 -5.29 0.03 -9.07
CA MET A 140 -6.24 -1.02 -8.72
C MET A 140 -5.52 -2.27 -8.19
N GLU A 141 -4.46 -2.71 -8.87
CA GLU A 141 -3.65 -3.85 -8.43
C GLU A 141 -3.01 -3.60 -7.05
N ALA A 142 -2.48 -2.38 -6.82
CA ALA A 142 -1.90 -2.00 -5.53
C ALA A 142 -2.94 -2.04 -4.40
N VAL A 143 -4.15 -1.52 -4.63
CA VAL A 143 -5.25 -1.54 -3.65
C VAL A 143 -5.70 -2.98 -3.37
N HIS A 144 -5.85 -3.81 -4.40
CA HIS A 144 -6.24 -5.21 -4.24
C HIS A 144 -5.17 -6.02 -3.49
N ALA A 145 -3.90 -5.84 -3.84
CA ALA A 145 -2.79 -6.54 -3.17
C ALA A 145 -2.71 -6.17 -1.68
N LEU A 146 -2.83 -4.88 -1.36
CA LEU A 146 -2.85 -4.42 0.03
C LEU A 146 -4.08 -4.96 0.78
N GLY A 147 -5.26 -4.92 0.15
CA GLY A 147 -6.49 -5.47 0.74
C GLY A 147 -6.38 -6.96 1.04
N ALA A 148 -5.82 -7.74 0.13
CA ALA A 148 -5.58 -9.17 0.34
C ALA A 148 -4.61 -9.45 1.50
N GLU A 149 -3.54 -8.65 1.62
CA GLU A 149 -2.58 -8.78 2.71
C GLU A 149 -3.20 -8.41 4.06
N VAL A 150 -3.98 -7.32 4.13
CA VAL A 150 -4.72 -6.94 5.35
C VAL A 150 -5.67 -8.04 5.78
N ILE A 151 -6.45 -8.62 4.86
CA ILE A 151 -7.36 -9.74 5.16
C ILE A 151 -6.57 -10.94 5.73
N LYS A 152 -5.45 -11.29 5.10
CA LYS A 152 -4.58 -12.39 5.56
C LYS A 152 -4.04 -12.14 6.96
N GLN A 153 -3.57 -10.93 7.25
CA GLN A 153 -3.06 -10.55 8.57
C GLN A 153 -4.17 -10.57 9.62
N THR A 154 -5.37 -10.07 9.29
CA THR A 154 -6.53 -10.12 10.19
C THR A 154 -6.89 -11.56 10.55
N HIS A 155 -7.00 -12.46 9.56
CA HIS A 155 -7.26 -13.88 9.82
C HIS A 155 -6.15 -14.58 10.61
N ALA A 156 -4.89 -14.20 10.42
CA ALA A 156 -3.79 -14.74 11.20
C ALA A 156 -3.86 -14.26 12.66
N ALA A 157 -4.15 -12.98 12.88
CA ALA A 157 -4.34 -12.40 14.21
C ALA A 157 -5.53 -13.02 14.95
N GLU A 158 -6.65 -13.28 14.27
CA GLU A 158 -7.82 -13.96 14.83
C GLU A 158 -7.48 -15.37 15.34
N LYS A 159 -6.61 -16.11 14.62
CA LYS A 159 -6.20 -17.47 15.01
C LYS A 159 -5.24 -17.49 16.18
N THR A 160 -4.42 -16.45 16.33
CA THR A 160 -3.36 -16.38 17.35
C THR A 160 -3.77 -15.57 18.58
N ALA A 161 -4.94 -14.91 18.54
CA ALA A 161 -5.43 -14.11 19.66
C ALA A 161 -5.61 -14.99 20.90
N PRO A 162 -4.92 -14.69 21.99
CA PRO A 162 -5.10 -15.43 23.22
C PRO A 162 -6.53 -15.25 23.72
N ALA A 163 -7.10 -16.31 24.28
CA ALA A 163 -8.40 -16.27 24.96
C ALA A 163 -8.28 -15.52 26.32
N VAL A 164 -7.76 -14.28 26.28
CA VAL A 164 -7.41 -13.51 27.46
C VAL A 164 -8.56 -12.61 27.87
N GLY A 165 -8.93 -12.72 29.14
CA GLY A 165 -9.60 -11.70 29.92
C GLY A 165 -10.95 -11.25 29.34
N ARG A 166 -12.04 -11.89 29.77
CA ARG A 166 -13.39 -11.39 29.50
C ARG A 166 -13.57 -10.04 30.16
N ARG A 167 -13.35 -8.98 29.41
CA ARG A 167 -13.81 -7.66 29.81
C ARG A 167 -15.27 -7.57 29.43
N VAL A 168 -16.12 -7.25 30.38
CA VAL A 168 -17.52 -6.95 30.12
C VAL A 168 -17.63 -5.44 29.92
N PRO A 169 -17.94 -4.94 28.70
CA PRO A 169 -18.15 -3.51 28.48
C PRO A 169 -19.39 -3.03 29.21
N GLU A 170 -19.38 -1.80 29.71
CA GLU A 170 -20.56 -1.18 30.35
C GLU A 170 -21.72 -1.06 29.37
N CYS A 171 -21.42 -0.68 28.13
CA CYS A 171 -22.40 -0.59 27.05
C CYS A 171 -21.77 -0.97 25.71
N LEU A 172 -22.31 -2.02 25.06
CA LEU A 172 -21.93 -2.44 23.72
C LEU A 172 -23.03 -2.07 22.74
N THR A 173 -22.68 -1.31 21.70
CA THR A 173 -23.61 -0.95 20.64
C THR A 173 -23.20 -1.65 19.35
N ILE A 174 -24.19 -2.22 18.66
CA ILE A 174 -24.02 -2.85 17.34
C ILE A 174 -24.95 -2.12 16.37
N GLU A 175 -24.39 -1.53 15.36
CA GLU A 175 -25.11 -0.90 14.24
C GLU A 175 -24.83 -1.72 12.98
N GLY A 176 -25.84 -1.90 12.13
CA GLY A 176 -25.70 -2.62 10.88
C GLY A 176 -26.46 -1.94 9.76
N ASP A 177 -25.83 -1.85 8.61
CA ASP A 177 -26.44 -1.37 7.38
C ASP A 177 -26.07 -2.26 6.20
N ALA A 178 -26.87 -2.23 5.14
CA ALA A 178 -26.62 -2.98 3.93
C ALA A 178 -26.82 -2.08 2.70
N PHE A 179 -25.89 -2.18 1.77
CA PHE A 179 -25.96 -1.44 0.52
C PHE A 179 -25.61 -2.33 -0.67
N ILE A 180 -26.14 -1.99 -1.83
CA ILE A 180 -25.96 -2.75 -3.05
C ILE A 180 -24.86 -2.09 -3.89
N VAL A 181 -23.84 -2.90 -4.24
CA VAL A 181 -22.74 -2.49 -5.13
C VAL A 181 -22.92 -3.14 -6.49
N LYS A 182 -22.80 -2.33 -7.53
CA LYS A 182 -22.80 -2.79 -8.91
C LYS A 182 -21.41 -3.25 -9.31
N GLN A 183 -21.24 -4.52 -9.62
CA GLN A 183 -19.99 -5.10 -10.09
C GLN A 183 -20.13 -5.53 -11.56
N LYS A 184 -19.10 -5.25 -12.37
CA LYS A 184 -18.96 -5.82 -13.71
C LYS A 184 -17.97 -6.98 -13.64
N HIS A 185 -18.44 -8.18 -14.01
CA HIS A 185 -17.59 -9.35 -14.18
C HIS A 185 -17.97 -10.02 -15.52
N GLU A 186 -16.98 -10.35 -16.35
CA GLU A 186 -17.15 -10.99 -17.67
C GLU A 186 -18.20 -10.30 -18.58
N LYS A 187 -18.14 -8.98 -18.67
CA LYS A 187 -19.11 -8.12 -19.42
C LYS A 187 -20.55 -8.14 -18.88
N LYS A 188 -20.84 -8.90 -17.82
CA LYS A 188 -22.15 -8.92 -17.15
C LYS A 188 -22.12 -8.01 -15.92
N THR A 189 -23.27 -7.41 -15.65
CA THR A 189 -23.46 -6.62 -14.44
C THR A 189 -24.07 -7.52 -13.36
N HIS A 190 -23.42 -7.58 -12.21
CA HIS A 190 -23.91 -8.24 -11.01
C HIS A 190 -24.13 -7.21 -9.93
N PHE A 191 -25.13 -7.46 -9.09
CA PHE A 191 -25.38 -6.68 -7.89
C PHE A 191 -24.95 -7.51 -6.70
N ILE A 192 -24.08 -6.94 -5.86
CA ILE A 192 -23.57 -7.57 -4.65
C ILE A 192 -24.10 -6.77 -3.48
N GLU A 193 -24.74 -7.43 -2.55
CA GLU A 193 -25.14 -6.85 -1.28
C GLU A 193 -23.94 -6.88 -0.33
N VAL A 194 -23.58 -5.71 0.19
CA VAL A 194 -22.49 -5.53 1.17
C VAL A 194 -23.15 -5.18 2.49
N HIS A 195 -22.91 -6.00 3.50
CA HIS A 195 -23.35 -5.74 4.85
C HIS A 195 -22.19 -5.13 5.64
N HIS A 196 -22.44 -3.99 6.26
CA HIS A 196 -21.52 -3.30 7.14
C HIS A 196 -22.07 -3.32 8.56
N TYR A 197 -21.30 -3.85 9.49
CA TYR A 197 -21.61 -3.83 10.91
C TYR A 197 -20.53 -3.06 11.64
N ARG A 198 -20.96 -2.15 12.49
CA ARG A 198 -20.10 -1.42 13.41
C ARG A 198 -20.40 -1.85 14.83
N VAL A 199 -19.41 -2.34 15.54
CA VAL A 199 -19.50 -2.72 16.95
C VAL A 199 -18.62 -1.78 17.75
N TYR A 200 -19.19 -1.10 18.72
CA TYR A 200 -18.41 -0.16 19.54
C TYR A 200 -18.85 -0.14 20.99
N GLU A 201 -17.87 0.11 21.85
CA GLU A 201 -18.07 0.28 23.29
C GLU A 201 -18.33 1.76 23.60
N ARG A 202 -19.26 2.03 24.51
CA ARG A 202 -19.51 3.36 25.04
C ARG A 202 -19.19 3.37 26.53
N GLU A 203 -18.43 4.36 26.96
CA GLU A 203 -18.16 4.63 28.36
C GLU A 203 -18.77 5.98 28.74
N LYS A 204 -19.36 6.08 29.93
CA LYS A 204 -19.92 7.32 30.44
C LYS A 204 -18.80 8.21 30.99
N GLY A 205 -18.59 9.36 30.39
CA GLY A 205 -17.61 10.34 30.87
C GLY A 205 -18.04 11.03 32.16
N ALA A 206 -17.13 11.73 32.82
CA ALA A 206 -17.41 12.52 34.01
C ALA A 206 -18.46 13.63 33.78
N ASP A 207 -18.63 14.05 32.53
CA ASP A 207 -19.63 15.02 32.06
C ASP A 207 -21.03 14.40 31.84
N GLY A 208 -21.20 13.11 32.15
CA GLY A 208 -22.44 12.36 31.96
C GLY A 208 -22.73 11.95 30.52
N LYS A 209 -21.88 12.33 29.54
CA LYS A 209 -22.01 11.97 28.13
C LYS A 209 -21.31 10.65 27.81
N PHE A 210 -21.90 9.89 26.91
CA PHE A 210 -21.25 8.67 26.41
C PHE A 210 -20.21 9.01 25.34
N LYS A 211 -19.02 8.45 25.49
CA LYS A 211 -17.95 8.52 24.49
C LYS A 211 -17.67 7.12 23.93
N VAL A 212 -17.44 7.05 22.64
CA VAL A 212 -16.98 5.81 21.99
C VAL A 212 -15.50 5.62 22.33
N VAL A 213 -15.19 4.51 22.95
CA VAL A 213 -13.80 4.20 23.39
C VAL A 213 -13.14 3.13 22.53
N ARG A 214 -13.92 2.28 21.89
CA ARG A 214 -13.45 1.25 20.95
C ARG A 214 -14.49 1.07 19.86
N CYS A 215 -14.01 0.87 18.64
CA CYS A 215 -14.87 0.68 17.47
C CYS A 215 -14.24 -0.38 16.56
N HIS A 216 -15.06 -1.31 16.07
CA HIS A 216 -14.68 -2.32 15.08
C HIS A 216 -15.72 -2.35 13.98
N ASP A 217 -15.24 -2.30 12.74
CA ASP A 217 -16.08 -2.41 11.56
C ASP A 217 -15.91 -3.79 10.92
N PHE A 218 -17.03 -4.41 10.59
CA PHE A 218 -17.08 -5.70 9.90
C PHE A 218 -17.79 -5.52 8.57
N LEU A 219 -17.19 -6.02 7.49
CA LEU A 219 -17.79 -6.06 6.18
C LEU A 219 -18.00 -7.51 5.76
N SER A 220 -19.19 -7.82 5.25
CA SER A 220 -19.51 -9.13 4.69
C SER A 220 -20.14 -9.00 3.32
N LEU A 221 -19.75 -9.88 2.41
CA LEU A 221 -20.33 -9.98 1.08
C LEU A 221 -21.27 -11.20 1.03
N GLY A 222 -22.50 -11.00 0.53
CA GLY A 222 -23.43 -12.07 0.21
C GLY A 222 -24.46 -12.40 1.31
N ASN A 223 -25.18 -13.48 1.11
CA ASN A 223 -26.46 -13.83 1.70
C ASN A 223 -26.52 -13.73 3.23
N ILE A 224 -27.51 -12.99 3.75
CA ILE A 224 -27.88 -12.80 5.17
C ILE A 224 -27.88 -14.12 6.01
N LYS A 225 -28.12 -15.27 5.39
CA LYS A 225 -28.13 -16.57 6.10
C LYS A 225 -26.76 -16.93 6.70
N LYS A 226 -25.67 -16.47 6.12
CA LYS A 226 -24.30 -16.72 6.63
C LYS A 226 -23.98 -15.81 7.81
N ILE A 227 -24.50 -14.59 7.80
CA ILE A 227 -24.30 -13.58 8.86
C ILE A 227 -25.10 -13.93 10.12
N ARG A 228 -26.33 -14.44 9.96
CA ARG A 228 -27.13 -14.92 11.11
C ARG A 228 -26.44 -16.05 11.88
N ARG A 229 -25.65 -16.90 11.22
CA ARG A 229 -24.85 -17.93 11.91
C ARG A 229 -23.68 -17.31 12.67
N THR A 230 -23.05 -16.28 12.14
CA THR A 230 -21.95 -15.59 12.82
C THR A 230 -22.45 -14.72 13.97
N SER A 231 -23.58 -14.02 13.82
CA SER A 231 -24.19 -13.23 14.88
C SER A 231 -24.84 -14.08 15.97
N SER A 232 -25.41 -15.25 15.65
CA SER A 232 -25.92 -16.19 16.66
C SER A 232 -24.80 -16.92 17.42
N GLN A 233 -23.61 -17.06 16.82
CA GLN A 233 -22.40 -17.47 17.54
C GLN A 233 -21.85 -16.35 18.43
N LEU A 234 -22.14 -15.09 18.13
CA LEU A 234 -21.81 -13.93 18.97
C LEU A 234 -22.75 -13.73 20.15
N SER A 235 -24.02 -14.22 20.07
CA SER A 235 -25.02 -14.12 21.14
C SER A 235 -24.96 -15.25 22.17
N GLY A 236 -24.24 -16.33 21.87
CA GLY A 236 -24.04 -17.47 22.75
C GLY A 236 -22.57 -17.65 23.13
N SER A 237 -22.11 -16.96 24.19
CA SER A 237 -20.77 -17.08 24.77
C SER A 237 -19.59 -16.76 23.81
N GLU A 238 -18.90 -15.66 24.10
CA GLU A 238 -17.62 -15.24 23.52
C GLU A 238 -17.67 -14.29 22.32
N LEU A 239 -17.96 -13.02 22.58
CA LEU A 239 -17.51 -11.93 21.72
C LEU A 239 -15.97 -11.88 21.77
N ARG A 240 -15.30 -12.57 20.87
CA ARG A 240 -13.87 -12.36 20.61
C ARG A 240 -13.73 -11.13 19.74
N ILE A 241 -13.55 -9.98 20.37
CA ILE A 241 -13.17 -8.75 19.66
C ILE A 241 -11.66 -8.75 19.56
N THR A 242 -11.15 -9.20 18.43
CA THR A 242 -9.74 -9.09 18.08
C THR A 242 -9.62 -8.26 16.81
N GLY A 243 -9.11 -7.07 16.93
CA GLY A 243 -8.76 -6.21 15.81
C GLY A 243 -7.67 -5.24 16.22
N PRO A 244 -6.73 -4.91 15.32
CA PRO A 244 -5.76 -3.85 15.57
C PRO A 244 -6.49 -2.53 15.74
N ASP A 245 -5.93 -1.67 16.59
CA ASP A 245 -6.42 -0.34 16.90
C ASP A 245 -6.93 0.41 15.67
N CYS A 246 -8.11 1.01 15.78
CA CYS A 246 -8.72 1.82 14.75
C CYS A 246 -7.75 2.91 14.26
N LEU A 247 -7.10 2.69 13.13
CA LEU A 247 -6.38 3.72 12.39
C LEU A 247 -7.35 4.47 11.46
N LEU A 248 -8.41 5.04 12.02
CA LEU A 248 -9.24 6.04 11.37
C LEU A 248 -9.78 6.99 12.45
N GLY A 249 -8.93 7.91 12.83
CA GLY A 249 -9.28 9.00 13.72
C GLY A 249 -8.28 10.13 13.54
N GLN A 250 -8.50 10.94 12.59
CA GLN A 250 -8.45 12.40 12.44
C GLN A 250 -8.33 12.76 10.98
#